data_8e028bf9514752aa6bf255ede3c4d137
#
_entry.id   8e028bf9514752aa6bf255ede3c4d137
#
_cell.length_a   1.000
_cell.length_b   1.000
_cell.length_c   1.000
_cell.angle_alpha   90.00
_cell.angle_beta   90.00
_cell.angle_gamma   90.00
#
_symmetry.space_group_name_H-M   'P 1'
#
loop_
_entity.id
_entity.type
_entity.pdbx_description
1 polymer ?
#
loop_
_entity_poly.entity_id
_entity_poly.type
_entity_poly.pdbx_seq_one_letter_code
_entity_poly.pdbx_strand_id
1 'polypeptide(L)'
;MFQPPTGGTNQRPSGKPGSLFYNTDFKTVEFFDGSSWRQVDNRSTSNRAVFAGSSGDAGEKTSEYINISSLGGTTTFFGTFANNFASGGRGYHGGCASETRGIIGGGWQPGAAYNNIDYFTIASAGDTIDFGNLSVSKGELDWCSSSTRGITAGGELVPFANTNTIDY
;
A
#
# COMPACT_ATOMS: atom_id res chain seq x y z
N MET A 1 4.76 -22.28 -31.82
CA MET A 1 4.39 -21.26 -30.79
C MET A 1 2.95 -21.53 -30.38
N PHE A 2 2.67 -21.72 -29.10
CA PHE A 2 1.29 -21.90 -28.61
C PHE A 2 0.60 -20.53 -28.49
N GLN A 3 -0.58 -20.40 -29.11
CA GLN A 3 -1.40 -19.20 -28.97
C GLN A 3 -2.79 -19.64 -28.49
N PRO A 4 -3.25 -19.17 -27.33
CA PRO A 4 -4.60 -19.50 -26.86
C PRO A 4 -5.67 -18.85 -27.75
N PRO A 5 -6.89 -19.40 -27.81
CA PRO A 5 -8.04 -18.72 -28.41
C PRO A 5 -8.18 -17.31 -27.83
N THR A 6 -8.55 -16.37 -28.69
CA THR A 6 -8.54 -14.92 -28.36
C THR A 6 -9.90 -14.32 -28.69
N GLY A 7 -10.41 -13.45 -27.82
CA GLY A 7 -11.67 -12.74 -28.01
C GLY A 7 -12.09 -11.93 -26.81
N GLY A 8 -13.22 -11.24 -26.90
CA GLY A 8 -13.83 -10.55 -25.76
C GLY A 8 -14.47 -11.48 -24.74
N THR A 9 -14.87 -10.94 -23.61
CA THR A 9 -15.48 -11.68 -22.48
C THR A 9 -16.67 -12.54 -22.91
N ASN A 10 -17.49 -12.04 -23.83
CA ASN A 10 -18.67 -12.75 -24.34
C ASN A 10 -18.33 -13.83 -25.39
N GLN A 11 -17.09 -13.91 -25.82
CA GLN A 11 -16.59 -14.88 -26.82
C GLN A 11 -15.80 -16.03 -26.16
N ARG A 12 -15.83 -16.13 -24.85
CA ARG A 12 -15.18 -17.23 -24.13
C ARG A 12 -15.80 -18.56 -24.57
N PRO A 13 -14.96 -19.53 -24.93
CA PRO A 13 -15.47 -20.85 -25.31
C PRO A 13 -16.05 -21.57 -24.09
N SER A 14 -16.84 -22.64 -24.35
CA SER A 14 -17.23 -23.58 -23.30
C SER A 14 -15.97 -24.18 -22.70
N GLY A 15 -15.65 -23.82 -21.45
CA GLY A 15 -14.41 -24.20 -20.79
C GLY A 15 -14.46 -25.64 -20.27
N LYS A 16 -13.37 -26.39 -20.48
CA LYS A 16 -13.02 -27.56 -19.67
C LYS A 16 -12.00 -27.09 -18.61
N PRO A 17 -11.95 -27.70 -17.41
CA PRO A 17 -10.94 -27.37 -16.44
C PRO A 17 -9.53 -27.32 -17.04
N GLY A 18 -8.79 -26.24 -16.85
CA GLY A 18 -7.48 -26.02 -17.44
C GLY A 18 -7.46 -25.38 -18.83
N SER A 19 -8.61 -25.12 -19.47
CA SER A 19 -8.67 -24.36 -20.74
C SER A 19 -8.09 -22.96 -20.55
N LEU A 20 -7.35 -22.49 -21.57
CA LEU A 20 -6.77 -21.13 -21.61
C LEU A 20 -7.48 -20.30 -22.68
N PHE A 21 -7.63 -19.02 -22.42
CA PHE A 21 -8.21 -18.02 -23.32
C PHE A 21 -7.53 -16.67 -23.13
N TYR A 22 -7.22 -15.94 -24.20
CA TYR A 22 -6.74 -14.57 -24.10
C TYR A 22 -7.92 -13.62 -24.22
N ASN A 23 -8.27 -12.95 -23.15
CA ASN A 23 -9.35 -11.98 -23.10
C ASN A 23 -8.88 -10.61 -23.54
N THR A 24 -9.42 -10.10 -24.63
CA THR A 24 -9.06 -8.79 -25.21
C THR A 24 -9.63 -7.61 -24.44
N ASP A 25 -10.74 -7.80 -23.73
CA ASP A 25 -11.34 -6.72 -22.91
C ASP A 25 -10.48 -6.43 -21.68
N PHE A 26 -9.95 -7.49 -21.06
CA PHE A 26 -9.08 -7.41 -19.90
C PHE A 26 -7.58 -7.40 -20.24
N LYS A 27 -7.24 -7.69 -21.52
CA LYS A 27 -5.84 -7.80 -22.00
C LYS A 27 -5.00 -8.79 -21.19
N THR A 28 -5.60 -9.90 -20.78
CA THR A 28 -4.95 -10.92 -19.95
C THR A 28 -5.30 -12.34 -20.43
N VAL A 29 -4.44 -13.28 -20.07
CA VAL A 29 -4.75 -14.69 -20.22
C VAL A 29 -5.68 -15.12 -19.08
N GLU A 30 -6.69 -15.90 -19.41
CA GLU A 30 -7.61 -16.51 -18.45
C GLU A 30 -7.50 -18.04 -18.53
N PHE A 31 -7.77 -18.70 -17.43
CA PHE A 31 -7.95 -20.14 -17.36
C PHE A 31 -9.30 -20.48 -16.77
N PHE A 32 -9.88 -21.58 -17.21
CA PHE A 32 -11.13 -22.11 -16.66
C PHE A 32 -10.83 -23.07 -15.51
N ASP A 33 -11.31 -22.76 -14.30
CA ASP A 33 -11.06 -23.54 -13.09
C ASP A 33 -12.00 -24.76 -12.92
N GLY A 34 -12.94 -24.93 -13.85
CA GLY A 34 -13.99 -25.94 -13.80
C GLY A 34 -15.37 -25.37 -13.45
N SER A 35 -15.44 -24.16 -12.95
CA SER A 35 -16.67 -23.44 -12.62
C SER A 35 -16.74 -22.05 -13.26
N SER A 36 -15.61 -21.38 -13.39
CA SER A 36 -15.54 -19.99 -13.92
C SER A 36 -14.20 -19.71 -14.58
N TRP A 37 -14.17 -18.68 -15.43
CA TRP A 37 -12.96 -18.15 -16.00
C TRP A 37 -12.24 -17.24 -14.98
N ARG A 38 -10.98 -17.56 -14.70
CA ARG A 38 -10.09 -16.83 -13.81
C ARG A 38 -8.99 -16.16 -14.59
N GLN A 39 -8.70 -14.91 -14.29
CA GLN A 39 -7.56 -14.22 -14.88
C GLN A 39 -6.26 -14.83 -14.37
N VAL A 40 -5.31 -15.08 -15.28
CA VAL A 40 -3.93 -15.33 -14.90
C VAL A 40 -3.32 -13.97 -14.56
N ASP A 41 -3.37 -13.63 -13.29
CA ASP A 41 -2.80 -12.40 -12.79
C ASP A 41 -1.34 -12.63 -12.40
N ASN A 42 -0.43 -11.91 -13.04
CA ASN A 42 0.99 -11.91 -12.67
C ASN A 42 1.27 -10.91 -11.54
N ARG A 43 0.23 -10.48 -10.85
CA ARG A 43 0.39 -9.67 -9.66
C ARG A 43 0.89 -10.58 -8.56
N SER A 44 2.10 -10.39 -8.14
CA SER A 44 2.54 -10.87 -6.84
C SER A 44 1.80 -10.04 -5.78
N THR A 45 0.52 -10.36 -5.57
CA THR A 45 -0.22 -9.77 -4.47
C THR A 45 0.44 -10.23 -3.20
N SER A 46 1.21 -9.35 -2.60
CA SER A 46 1.62 -9.55 -1.21
C SER A 46 0.33 -9.60 -0.39
N ASN A 47 -0.02 -10.76 0.12
CA ASN A 47 -1.16 -10.93 1.04
C ASN A 47 -0.82 -10.35 2.43
N ARG A 48 -0.13 -9.22 2.47
CA ARG A 48 0.31 -8.57 3.71
C ARG A 48 -0.46 -7.30 3.96
N ALA A 49 -0.94 -7.15 5.19
CA ALA A 49 -1.27 -5.84 5.74
C ALA A 49 -0.10 -5.39 6.60
N VAL A 50 0.42 -4.20 6.32
CA VAL A 50 1.52 -3.59 7.08
C VAL A 50 0.93 -2.49 7.95
N PHE A 51 1.27 -2.52 9.22
CA PHE A 51 0.91 -1.53 10.23
C PHE A 51 2.17 -0.77 10.61
N ALA A 52 2.08 0.54 10.63
CA ALA A 52 3.23 1.39 10.82
C ALA A 52 2.96 2.50 11.82
N GLY A 53 3.90 2.73 12.71
CA GLY A 53 3.87 3.81 13.68
C GLY A 53 2.96 3.60 14.88
N SER A 54 3.21 4.38 15.90
CA SER A 54 2.43 4.46 17.12
C SER A 54 2.53 5.86 17.70
N SER A 55 1.49 6.32 18.38
CA SER A 55 1.53 7.55 19.18
C SER A 55 1.83 7.19 20.64
N GLY A 56 2.90 7.73 21.21
CA GLY A 56 3.24 7.56 22.62
C GLY A 56 4.65 8.06 22.93
N ASP A 57 4.94 8.30 24.22
CA ASP A 57 6.22 8.84 24.69
C ASP A 57 7.43 7.91 24.40
N ALA A 58 7.17 6.65 24.15
CA ALA A 58 8.16 5.65 23.72
C ALA A 58 7.95 5.23 22.27
N GLY A 59 7.33 6.08 21.45
CA GLY A 59 6.83 5.79 20.13
C GLY A 59 7.70 4.84 19.33
N GLU A 60 7.10 3.75 18.91
CA GLU A 60 7.83 2.72 18.19
C GLU A 60 8.14 3.21 16.78
N LYS A 61 9.42 3.14 16.43
CA LYS A 61 9.92 3.41 15.08
C LYS A 61 9.79 2.19 14.18
N THR A 62 8.89 1.27 14.54
CA THR A 62 8.76 -0.02 13.91
C THR A 62 7.48 -0.13 13.10
N SER A 63 7.53 -0.96 12.11
CA SER A 63 6.36 -1.46 11.40
C SER A 63 6.25 -2.97 11.55
N GLU A 64 5.04 -3.45 11.52
CA GLU A 64 4.68 -4.85 11.65
C GLU A 64 3.75 -5.27 10.53
N TYR A 65 3.69 -6.56 10.24
CA TYR A 65 2.76 -7.08 9.24
C TYR A 65 2.04 -8.34 9.70
N ILE A 66 0.93 -8.59 9.04
CA ILE A 66 0.22 -9.87 9.08
C ILE A 66 0.00 -10.39 7.66
N ASN A 67 -0.10 -11.70 7.51
CA ASN A 67 -0.60 -12.32 6.29
C ASN A 67 -2.13 -12.33 6.32
N ILE A 68 -2.77 -11.59 5.42
CA ILE A 68 -4.25 -11.49 5.36
C ILE A 68 -4.90 -12.83 5.02
N SER A 69 -4.21 -13.70 4.28
CA SER A 69 -4.71 -15.02 3.91
C SER A 69 -4.62 -16.07 5.01
N SER A 70 -3.90 -15.80 6.11
CA SER A 70 -3.83 -16.69 7.25
C SER A 70 -4.85 -16.30 8.32
N LEU A 71 -5.63 -17.27 8.78
CA LEU A 71 -6.58 -17.07 9.86
C LEU A 71 -5.86 -17.06 11.20
N GLY A 72 -5.85 -15.90 11.85
CA GLY A 72 -5.24 -15.72 13.16
C GLY A 72 -3.71 -15.57 13.09
N GLY A 73 -3.14 -15.08 14.14
CA GLY A 73 -1.70 -14.88 14.29
C GLY A 73 -1.37 -13.57 14.97
N THR A 74 -0.16 -13.49 15.48
CA THR A 74 0.44 -12.25 15.96
C THR A 74 1.09 -11.52 14.79
N THR A 75 1.23 -10.21 14.91
CA THR A 75 2.02 -9.41 13.99
C THR A 75 3.48 -9.87 14.00
N THR A 76 4.14 -9.71 12.87
CA THR A 76 5.57 -10.00 12.71
C THR A 76 6.27 -8.68 12.39
N PHE A 77 7.44 -8.48 12.96
CA PHE A 77 8.28 -7.32 12.68
C PHE A 77 8.54 -7.20 11.16
N PHE A 78 8.31 -6.00 10.63
CA PHE A 78 8.52 -5.69 9.22
C PHE A 78 9.80 -4.91 9.00
N GLY A 79 10.01 -3.82 9.74
CA GLY A 79 11.17 -2.94 9.63
C GLY A 79 11.03 -1.68 10.49
N THR A 80 12.00 -0.79 10.37
CA THR A 80 12.05 0.50 11.07
C THR A 80 11.85 1.66 10.09
N PHE A 81 11.47 2.82 10.60
CA PHE A 81 11.38 4.04 9.79
C PHE A 81 12.77 4.60 9.48
N ALA A 82 13.00 5.02 8.22
CA ALA A 82 14.25 5.63 7.77
C ALA A 82 14.54 6.94 8.49
N ASN A 83 13.52 7.75 8.73
CA ASN A 83 13.67 9.04 9.37
C ASN A 83 13.70 8.91 10.89
N ASN A 84 14.78 9.41 11.48
CA ASN A 84 14.99 9.43 12.93
C ASN A 84 14.19 10.58 13.56
N PHE A 85 13.00 10.27 14.06
CA PHE A 85 12.24 11.22 14.86
C PHE A 85 12.86 11.34 16.26
N ALA A 86 13.08 12.56 16.74
CA ALA A 86 13.96 12.85 17.88
C ALA A 86 13.52 12.25 19.22
N SER A 87 12.25 11.90 19.41
CA SER A 87 11.74 11.40 20.69
C SER A 87 10.54 10.46 20.51
N GLY A 88 10.77 9.27 20.02
CA GLY A 88 9.67 8.29 19.88
C GLY A 88 9.16 8.16 18.45
N GLY A 89 8.08 7.42 18.26
CA GLY A 89 7.51 7.12 16.97
C GLY A 89 6.78 8.29 16.33
N ARG A 90 6.26 8.02 15.17
CA ARG A 90 5.49 8.97 14.36
C ARG A 90 4.01 8.63 14.50
N GLY A 91 3.29 9.46 15.21
CA GLY A 91 1.83 9.36 15.33
C GLY A 91 1.10 10.20 14.30
N TYR A 92 -0.20 9.98 14.15
CA TYR A 92 -1.09 10.79 13.32
C TYR A 92 -0.64 10.97 11.87
N HIS A 93 0.19 10.06 11.38
CA HIS A 93 0.54 9.98 9.97
C HIS A 93 -0.55 9.27 9.18
N GLY A 94 -0.60 9.49 7.89
CA GLY A 94 -1.43 8.70 6.99
C GLY A 94 -0.59 7.83 6.06
N GLY A 95 -1.25 7.01 5.28
CA GLY A 95 -0.58 6.16 4.31
C GLY A 95 -1.50 5.59 3.25
N CYS A 96 -0.90 5.18 2.17
CA CYS A 96 -1.58 4.49 1.08
C CYS A 96 -0.65 3.44 0.46
N ALA A 97 -1.18 2.62 -0.44
CA ALA A 97 -0.38 1.58 -1.06
C ALA A 97 -0.77 1.34 -2.52
N SER A 98 0.20 0.94 -3.30
CA SER A 98 0.01 0.22 -4.56
C SER A 98 0.10 -1.28 -4.32
N GLU A 99 0.15 -2.08 -5.38
CA GLU A 99 0.33 -3.53 -5.27
C GLU A 99 1.71 -3.94 -4.70
N THR A 100 2.71 -3.09 -4.85
CA THR A 100 4.10 -3.42 -4.52
C THR A 100 4.70 -2.55 -3.44
N ARG A 101 4.22 -1.32 -3.27
CA ARG A 101 4.74 -0.32 -2.35
C ARG A 101 3.68 0.19 -1.39
N GLY A 102 4.04 0.31 -0.11
CA GLY A 102 3.35 1.16 0.83
C GLY A 102 4.08 2.48 1.00
N ILE A 103 3.32 3.55 1.17
CA ILE A 103 3.80 4.91 1.44
C ILE A 103 3.18 5.37 2.75
N ILE A 104 3.97 6.01 3.58
CA ILE A 104 3.52 6.67 4.80
C ILE A 104 4.07 8.08 4.82
N GLY A 105 3.28 9.05 5.25
CA GLY A 105 3.71 10.44 5.19
C GLY A 105 3.03 11.35 6.20
N GLY A 106 3.66 12.48 6.50
CA GLY A 106 3.20 13.43 7.49
C GLY A 106 3.26 12.88 8.91
N GLY A 107 2.40 13.34 9.77
CA GLY A 107 2.34 12.94 11.17
C GLY A 107 2.98 13.95 12.11
N TRP A 108 2.78 13.75 13.39
CA TRP A 108 3.32 14.62 14.40
C TRP A 108 3.58 13.91 15.74
N GLN A 109 4.33 14.59 16.54
CA GLN A 109 4.61 14.27 17.94
C GLN A 109 4.32 15.54 18.79
N PRO A 110 4.23 15.44 20.11
CA PRO A 110 4.07 16.63 20.94
C PRO A 110 5.08 17.72 20.59
N GLY A 111 4.58 18.83 20.03
CA GLY A 111 5.37 20.00 19.68
C GLY A 111 5.98 20.05 18.27
N ALA A 112 5.84 19.01 17.45
CA ALA A 112 6.41 19.02 16.10
C ALA A 112 5.56 18.25 15.09
N ALA A 113 5.28 18.86 13.93
CA ALA A 113 4.73 18.16 12.76
C ALA A 113 5.84 17.84 11.77
N TYR A 114 5.65 16.79 11.00
CA TYR A 114 6.61 16.29 10.02
C TYR A 114 6.06 16.36 8.61
N ASN A 115 6.94 16.53 7.65
CA ASN A 115 6.59 16.49 6.22
C ASN A 115 7.22 15.29 5.49
N ASN A 116 8.00 14.46 6.17
CA ASN A 116 8.65 13.32 5.56
C ASN A 116 7.65 12.34 4.97
N ILE A 117 7.99 11.79 3.83
CA ILE A 117 7.32 10.67 3.19
C ILE A 117 8.30 9.52 3.11
N ASP A 118 7.93 8.37 3.62
CA ASP A 118 8.69 7.15 3.54
C ASP A 118 7.95 6.11 2.72
N TYR A 119 8.67 5.19 2.07
CA TYR A 119 8.08 4.05 1.41
C TYR A 119 8.74 2.73 1.83
N PHE A 120 8.03 1.65 1.62
CA PHE A 120 8.52 0.29 1.81
C PHE A 120 7.99 -0.65 0.72
N THR A 121 8.74 -1.73 0.46
CA THR A 121 8.31 -2.78 -0.47
C THR A 121 7.49 -3.82 0.28
N ILE A 122 6.21 -3.98 -0.07
CA ILE A 122 5.28 -4.84 0.69
C ILE A 122 5.71 -6.32 0.69
N ALA A 123 6.29 -6.80 -0.41
CA ALA A 123 6.68 -8.21 -0.56
C ALA A 123 7.89 -8.62 0.29
N SER A 124 8.74 -7.67 0.69
CA SER A 124 9.95 -7.95 1.48
C SER A 124 9.96 -7.12 2.77
N ALA A 125 10.13 -7.78 3.90
CA ALA A 125 10.38 -7.06 5.15
C ALA A 125 11.71 -6.30 5.07
N GLY A 126 11.75 -5.14 5.69
CA GLY A 126 12.90 -4.25 5.68
C GLY A 126 12.53 -2.84 6.13
N ASP A 127 13.53 -2.03 6.35
CA ASP A 127 13.35 -0.65 6.76
C ASP A 127 12.70 0.18 5.67
N THR A 128 12.00 1.23 6.06
CA THR A 128 11.48 2.20 5.10
C THR A 128 12.62 2.98 4.47
N ILE A 129 12.38 3.51 3.29
CA ILE A 129 13.31 4.37 2.56
C ILE A 129 12.66 5.74 2.42
N ASP A 130 13.44 6.79 2.62
CA ASP A 130 12.99 8.16 2.39
C ASP A 130 12.55 8.33 0.93
N PHE A 131 11.33 8.83 0.74
CA PHE A 131 10.75 9.09 -0.58
C PHE A 131 10.78 10.56 -0.94
N GLY A 132 10.73 11.44 0.06
CA GLY A 132 10.66 12.87 -0.11
C GLY A 132 9.81 13.56 0.96
N ASN A 133 9.22 14.70 0.63
CA ASN A 133 8.52 15.52 1.60
C ASN A 133 7.18 16.04 1.07
N LEU A 134 6.22 16.15 1.97
CA LEU A 134 5.02 16.94 1.76
C LEU A 134 5.39 18.43 1.60
N SER A 135 4.53 19.20 0.96
CA SER A 135 4.71 20.64 0.79
C SER A 135 4.75 21.42 2.12
N VAL A 136 4.06 20.88 3.14
CA VAL A 136 4.05 21.43 4.49
C VAL A 136 4.07 20.30 5.52
N SER A 137 4.64 20.59 6.71
CA SER A 137 4.60 19.67 7.84
C SER A 137 3.20 19.63 8.44
N LYS A 138 2.57 18.45 8.45
CA LYS A 138 1.18 18.25 8.89
C LYS A 138 0.93 16.84 9.38
N GLY A 139 -0.04 16.67 10.27
CA GLY A 139 -0.58 15.36 10.69
C GLY A 139 -2.08 15.27 10.47
N GLU A 140 -2.70 14.20 10.92
CA GLU A 140 -4.14 13.94 10.78
C GLU A 140 -4.65 14.10 9.33
N LEU A 141 -3.91 13.51 8.40
CA LEU A 141 -4.14 13.63 6.97
C LEU A 141 -4.62 12.29 6.40
N ASP A 142 -5.52 12.37 5.43
CA ASP A 142 -6.00 11.20 4.70
C ASP A 142 -5.21 11.00 3.42
N TRP A 143 -5.13 9.73 3.02
CA TRP A 143 -4.45 9.30 1.82
C TRP A 143 -5.33 8.40 0.96
N CYS A 144 -5.19 8.55 -0.34
CA CYS A 144 -5.70 7.59 -1.31
C CYS A 144 -4.65 7.34 -2.40
N SER A 145 -4.81 6.26 -3.14
CA SER A 145 -3.85 5.92 -4.19
C SER A 145 -4.49 5.24 -5.38
N SER A 146 -3.79 5.33 -6.49
CA SER A 146 -3.89 4.43 -7.63
C SER A 146 -2.69 3.48 -7.66
N SER A 147 -2.56 2.70 -8.73
CA SER A 147 -1.37 1.83 -8.92
C SER A 147 -0.06 2.61 -9.10
N THR A 148 -0.11 3.90 -9.41
CA THR A 148 1.06 4.71 -9.78
C THR A 148 1.24 5.99 -8.99
N ARG A 149 0.23 6.43 -8.23
CA ARG A 149 0.25 7.72 -7.55
C ARG A 149 -0.47 7.65 -6.20
N GLY A 150 0.14 8.20 -5.17
CA GLY A 150 -0.50 8.50 -3.90
C GLY A 150 -0.91 9.97 -3.85
N ILE A 151 -2.03 10.26 -3.20
CA ILE A 151 -2.53 11.62 -2.99
C ILE A 151 -2.88 11.75 -1.52
N THR A 152 -2.47 12.85 -0.91
CA THR A 152 -2.91 13.23 0.43
C THR A 152 -3.52 14.62 0.42
N ALA A 153 -4.51 14.84 1.25
CA ALA A 153 -5.21 16.11 1.35
C ALA A 153 -5.55 16.47 2.80
N GLY A 154 -5.65 17.76 3.05
CA GLY A 154 -6.03 18.28 4.35
C GLY A 154 -4.93 18.09 5.40
N GLY A 155 -5.37 17.89 6.64
CA GLY A 155 -4.52 17.69 7.80
C GLY A 155 -4.40 18.92 8.69
N GLU A 156 -3.71 18.74 9.79
CA GLU A 156 -3.52 19.77 10.81
C GLU A 156 -2.05 20.19 10.89
N LEU A 157 -1.83 21.49 10.92
CA LEU A 157 -0.54 22.15 11.15
C LEU A 157 -0.33 22.38 12.66
N VAL A 158 0.89 22.52 13.09
CA VAL A 158 1.20 22.96 14.45
C VAL A 158 1.26 24.51 14.48
N PRO A 159 0.60 25.20 15.45
CA PRO A 159 -0.21 24.70 16.54
C PRO A 159 -1.73 24.71 16.24
N PHE A 160 -2.28 23.62 15.75
CA PHE A 160 -3.73 23.40 15.59
C PHE A 160 -4.43 24.30 14.54
N ALA A 161 -3.87 24.38 13.34
CA ALA A 161 -4.49 25.04 12.19
C ALA A 161 -4.76 24.04 11.06
N ASN A 162 -5.99 23.98 10.57
CA ASN A 162 -6.31 23.13 9.41
C ASN A 162 -5.67 23.67 8.14
N THR A 163 -5.29 22.77 7.26
CA THR A 163 -4.78 23.09 5.93
C THR A 163 -5.63 22.46 4.83
N ASN A 164 -5.66 23.10 3.67
CA ASN A 164 -6.32 22.60 2.48
C ASN A 164 -5.31 22.15 1.41
N THR A 165 -4.06 21.95 1.77
CA THR A 165 -3.03 21.52 0.84
C THR A 165 -3.31 20.10 0.33
N ILE A 166 -3.00 19.88 -0.94
CA ILE A 166 -3.04 18.57 -1.61
C ILE A 166 -1.64 18.30 -2.13
N ASP A 167 -1.08 17.14 -1.74
CA ASP A 167 0.21 16.66 -2.21
C ASP A 167 0.02 15.35 -3.01
N TYR A 168 0.84 15.15 -4.07
CA TYR A 168 0.76 13.98 -4.95
C TYR A 168 2.09 13.66 -5.61
#